data_93b180ba1eb900bd9bda5ba0c12407c0
#
_entry.id   93b180ba1eb900bd9bda5ba0c12407c0
#
_cell.length_a   1.000
_cell.length_b   1.000
_cell.length_c   1.000
_cell.angle_alpha   90.00
_cell.angle_beta   90.00
_cell.angle_gamma   90.00
#
_symmetry.space_group_name_H-M   'P 1'
#
loop_
_entity.id
_entity.type
_entity.pdbx_description
1 polymer ?
#
loop_
_entity_poly.entity_id
_entity_poly.type
_entity_poly.pdbx_seq_one_letter_code
_entity_poly.pdbx_strand_id
1 'polypeptide(L)'
;MVKKSSKKTAEKTAKNAGKKESKKEEPKLTDKERVDKGQMLARIIIEILGAPKDYVEEAAQLVVDRIAKTDKIELVSESTYEAEPKGKLFSTFSEVEVWFETLDELSKFIFDFTPSSVEIIQPSEKLFKARFLSGFFNDFLLKMHDLGLKLKDEVAKSHLAEKNADVLVRNFLHFVLEAPRSGEDVAKIMGIPPDNVDAILGTFEKAGIIENTAGLYSLKKK
;
A
#
# COMPACT_ATOMS: atom_id res chain seq x y z
N MET A 1 64.94 40.31 -14.98
CA MET A 1 65.98 39.24 -15.04
C MET A 1 65.25 37.92 -14.96
N VAL A 2 65.21 37.30 -16.08
CA VAL A 2 65.78 36.00 -16.46
C VAL A 2 64.87 34.83 -16.05
N LYS A 3 64.12 34.33 -16.96
CA LYS A 3 64.30 33.23 -17.93
C LYS A 3 63.89 31.87 -17.38
N LYS A 4 62.91 31.28 -18.08
CA LYS A 4 62.99 29.97 -18.77
C LYS A 4 62.90 28.73 -17.82
N SER A 5 62.18 27.67 -18.11
CA SER A 5 61.92 26.95 -19.37
C SER A 5 60.91 25.82 -18.99
N SER A 6 59.86 25.62 -19.66
CA SER A 6 59.53 24.66 -20.74
C SER A 6 59.98 23.22 -20.52
N LYS A 7 59.04 22.35 -20.66
CA LYS A 7 58.91 21.07 -21.38
C LYS A 7 58.32 19.94 -20.53
N LYS A 8 57.13 19.56 -20.97
CA LYS A 8 56.85 18.30 -21.68
C LYS A 8 57.04 17.03 -20.89
N THR A 9 55.98 16.36 -20.57
CA THR A 9 55.80 14.99 -21.08
C THR A 9 54.33 14.62 -21.02
N ALA A 10 53.83 14.33 -22.19
CA ALA A 10 52.53 13.73 -22.47
C ALA A 10 52.55 12.23 -22.14
N GLU A 11 51.32 11.67 -22.13
CA GLU A 11 51.01 10.24 -22.28
C GLU A 11 51.18 9.32 -21.07
N LYS A 12 50.00 8.98 -20.50
CA LYS A 12 49.53 7.61 -20.59
C LYS A 12 48.05 7.55 -20.17
N THR A 13 47.19 7.74 -21.13
CA THR A 13 45.83 7.26 -21.14
C THR A 13 45.85 5.73 -21.06
N ALA A 14 45.59 5.16 -19.89
CA ALA A 14 45.30 3.77 -19.78
C ALA A 14 43.76 3.58 -19.86
N LYS A 15 43.33 3.08 -21.01
CA LYS A 15 42.03 2.51 -21.27
C LYS A 15 41.70 1.46 -20.19
N ASN A 16 40.77 1.73 -19.32
CA ASN A 16 40.08 0.70 -18.57
C ASN A 16 38.68 0.53 -19.21
N ALA A 17 38.67 -0.20 -20.30
CA ALA A 17 37.44 -0.73 -20.89
C ALA A 17 36.93 -1.81 -19.96
N GLY A 18 36.04 -1.42 -19.06
CA GLY A 18 35.23 -2.36 -18.29
C GLY A 18 34.46 -3.25 -19.26
N LYS A 19 34.88 -4.46 -19.36
CA LYS A 19 34.22 -5.58 -20.04
C LYS A 19 32.83 -5.74 -19.39
N LYS A 20 31.79 -5.15 -19.99
CA LYS A 20 30.42 -5.57 -19.71
C LYS A 20 30.32 -7.02 -20.14
N GLU A 21 30.35 -7.93 -19.17
CA GLU A 21 29.91 -9.29 -19.40
C GLU A 21 28.45 -9.21 -19.86
N SER A 22 28.24 -9.46 -21.15
CA SER A 22 26.94 -9.73 -21.70
C SER A 22 26.43 -11.00 -20.99
N LYS A 23 25.45 -10.83 -20.06
CA LYS A 23 24.59 -11.94 -19.66
C LYS A 23 24.07 -12.54 -20.96
N LYS A 24 24.45 -13.76 -21.28
CA LYS A 24 23.83 -14.55 -22.33
C LYS A 24 22.34 -14.57 -22.00
N GLU A 25 21.51 -13.95 -22.82
CA GLU A 25 20.07 -14.15 -22.78
C GLU A 25 19.85 -15.63 -23.06
N GLU A 26 19.40 -16.35 -22.05
CA GLU A 26 18.92 -17.73 -22.24
C GLU A 26 17.77 -17.66 -23.26
N PRO A 27 17.68 -18.60 -24.20
CA PRO A 27 16.61 -18.61 -25.20
C PRO A 27 15.26 -18.61 -24.48
N LYS A 28 14.45 -17.58 -24.70
CA LYS A 28 13.10 -17.48 -24.12
C LYS A 28 12.30 -18.70 -24.54
N LEU A 29 11.79 -19.43 -23.55
CA LEU A 29 10.93 -20.59 -23.77
C LEU A 29 9.64 -20.15 -24.50
N THR A 30 9.16 -20.99 -25.41
CA THR A 30 7.84 -20.82 -26.00
C THR A 30 6.76 -21.14 -24.97
N ASP A 31 5.55 -20.59 -25.16
CA ASP A 31 4.42 -20.83 -24.24
C ASP A 31 4.13 -22.32 -24.06
N LYS A 32 4.24 -23.09 -25.14
CA LYS A 32 4.06 -24.54 -25.08
C LYS A 32 5.11 -25.23 -24.20
N GLU A 33 6.38 -24.86 -24.34
CA GLU A 33 7.46 -25.42 -23.53
C GLU A 33 7.29 -25.03 -22.03
N ARG A 34 6.75 -23.84 -21.77
CA ARG A 34 6.44 -23.40 -20.39
C ARG A 34 5.31 -24.22 -19.78
N VAL A 35 4.23 -24.44 -20.52
CA VAL A 35 3.12 -25.30 -20.10
C VAL A 35 3.57 -26.75 -19.90
N ASP A 36 4.40 -27.29 -20.80
CA ASP A 36 4.97 -28.65 -20.67
C ASP A 36 5.86 -28.78 -19.42
N LYS A 37 6.55 -27.70 -19.00
CA LYS A 37 7.28 -27.62 -17.74
C LYS A 37 6.38 -27.41 -16.51
N GLY A 38 5.07 -27.27 -16.71
CA GLY A 38 4.09 -27.10 -15.64
C GLY A 38 3.89 -25.67 -15.17
N GLN A 39 4.40 -24.67 -15.91
CA GLN A 39 4.13 -23.25 -15.63
C GLN A 39 2.66 -22.88 -15.95
N MET A 40 2.22 -21.76 -15.43
CA MET A 40 0.89 -21.22 -15.66
C MET A 40 0.98 -19.75 -16.04
N LEU A 41 0.30 -19.36 -17.12
CA LEU A 41 0.08 -17.96 -17.47
C LEU A 41 -1.22 -17.49 -16.85
N ALA A 42 -1.16 -16.43 -16.08
CA ALA A 42 -2.36 -15.81 -15.53
C ALA A 42 -2.45 -14.33 -15.93
N ARG A 43 -3.66 -13.90 -16.22
CA ARG A 43 -4.05 -12.49 -16.33
C ARG A 43 -4.56 -12.04 -14.98
N ILE A 44 -4.05 -10.91 -14.51
CA ILE A 44 -4.29 -10.42 -13.17
C ILE A 44 -4.69 -8.95 -13.26
N ILE A 45 -5.74 -8.57 -12.54
CA ILE A 45 -6.19 -7.19 -12.42
C ILE A 45 -5.92 -6.71 -11.01
N ILE A 46 -5.20 -5.59 -10.88
CA ILE A 46 -4.92 -4.94 -9.61
C ILE A 46 -5.60 -3.57 -9.63
N GLU A 47 -6.55 -3.36 -8.73
CA GLU A 47 -7.25 -2.08 -8.56
C GLU A 47 -6.61 -1.28 -7.43
N ILE A 48 -6.41 0.03 -7.65
CA ILE A 48 -5.91 0.97 -6.67
C ILE A 48 -6.93 2.08 -6.49
N LEU A 49 -7.30 2.36 -5.25
CA LEU A 49 -8.27 3.36 -4.86
C LEU A 49 -7.62 4.33 -3.86
N GLY A 50 -7.78 5.63 -4.08
CA GLY A 50 -7.18 6.65 -3.20
C GLY A 50 -7.44 8.08 -3.65
N ALA A 51 -6.72 9.03 -3.05
CA ALA A 51 -6.69 10.44 -3.43
C ALA A 51 -5.33 11.06 -3.03
N PRO A 52 -4.82 12.04 -3.77
CA PRO A 52 -5.33 12.61 -5.03
C PRO A 52 -5.11 11.70 -6.25
N LYS A 53 -5.60 12.11 -7.44
CA LYS A 53 -5.50 11.34 -8.69
C LYS A 53 -4.04 10.93 -9.01
N ASP A 54 -3.14 11.90 -9.01
CA ASP A 54 -1.73 11.68 -9.37
C ASP A 54 -1.07 10.63 -8.46
N TYR A 55 -1.41 10.62 -7.16
CA TYR A 55 -0.89 9.62 -6.22
C TYR A 55 -1.38 8.20 -6.54
N VAL A 56 -2.64 8.08 -7.01
CA VAL A 56 -3.23 6.78 -7.38
C VAL A 56 -2.56 6.22 -8.64
N GLU A 57 -2.29 7.07 -9.63
CA GLU A 57 -1.59 6.70 -10.86
C GLU A 57 -0.12 6.32 -10.59
N GLU A 58 0.58 7.09 -9.75
CA GLU A 58 1.95 6.78 -9.34
C GLU A 58 2.02 5.46 -8.56
N ALA A 59 1.07 5.23 -7.66
CA ALA A 59 0.99 3.98 -6.90
C ALA A 59 0.75 2.76 -7.82
N ALA A 60 -0.07 2.91 -8.87
CA ALA A 60 -0.29 1.84 -9.85
C ALA A 60 1.02 1.48 -10.58
N GLN A 61 1.77 2.47 -11.03
CA GLN A 61 3.05 2.23 -11.67
C GLN A 61 4.06 1.57 -10.73
N LEU A 62 4.13 2.02 -9.47
CA LEU A 62 5.01 1.41 -8.46
C LEU A 62 4.69 -0.07 -8.22
N VAL A 63 3.40 -0.44 -8.23
CA VAL A 63 2.98 -1.84 -8.09
C VAL A 63 3.44 -2.68 -9.27
N VAL A 64 3.25 -2.19 -10.50
CA VAL A 64 3.70 -2.88 -11.73
C VAL A 64 5.24 -3.03 -11.73
N ASP A 65 5.97 -1.97 -11.39
CA ASP A 65 7.44 -2.01 -11.26
C ASP A 65 7.91 -3.02 -10.21
N ARG A 66 7.16 -3.17 -9.13
CA ARG A 66 7.44 -4.18 -8.09
C ARG A 66 7.19 -5.59 -8.60
N ILE A 67 6.12 -5.80 -9.36
CA ILE A 67 5.83 -7.09 -10.01
C ILE A 67 6.97 -7.47 -10.95
N ALA A 68 7.40 -6.55 -11.81
CA ALA A 68 8.48 -6.79 -12.76
C ALA A 68 9.83 -7.15 -12.11
N LYS A 69 10.03 -6.76 -10.85
CA LYS A 69 11.25 -7.05 -10.05
C LYS A 69 11.09 -8.27 -9.13
N THR A 70 9.91 -8.90 -9.12
CA THR A 70 9.67 -10.06 -8.26
C THR A 70 10.34 -11.30 -8.84
N ASP A 71 11.15 -11.98 -8.02
CA ASP A 71 11.82 -13.22 -8.42
C ASP A 71 10.80 -14.34 -8.69
N LYS A 72 11.17 -15.27 -9.57
CA LYS A 72 10.43 -16.51 -9.91
C LYS A 72 9.09 -16.29 -10.63
N ILE A 73 8.81 -15.08 -11.07
CA ILE A 73 7.71 -14.79 -11.97
C ILE A 73 8.26 -14.04 -13.19
N GLU A 74 7.57 -14.13 -14.31
CA GLU A 74 7.94 -13.38 -15.51
C GLU A 74 6.74 -12.58 -16.01
N LEU A 75 6.87 -11.25 -15.95
CA LEU A 75 5.89 -10.32 -16.49
C LEU A 75 5.96 -10.36 -18.02
N VAL A 76 4.85 -10.67 -18.68
CA VAL A 76 4.74 -10.78 -20.14
C VAL A 76 4.23 -9.49 -20.75
N SER A 77 3.15 -8.98 -20.19
CA SER A 77 2.50 -7.74 -20.62
C SER A 77 1.94 -6.97 -19.45
N GLU A 78 1.83 -5.66 -19.61
CA GLU A 78 1.24 -4.75 -18.66
C GLU A 78 0.43 -3.68 -19.36
N SER A 79 -0.68 -3.28 -18.77
CA SER A 79 -1.49 -2.15 -19.20
C SER A 79 -2.08 -1.47 -17.98
N THR A 80 -1.70 -0.22 -17.75
CA THR A 80 -2.24 0.61 -16.66
C THR A 80 -3.18 1.66 -17.25
N TYR A 81 -4.34 1.81 -16.66
CA TYR A 81 -5.38 2.72 -17.12
C TYR A 81 -5.36 4.01 -16.30
N GLU A 82 -5.84 5.11 -16.88
CA GLU A 82 -5.95 6.38 -16.18
C GLU A 82 -6.91 6.28 -15.00
N ALA A 83 -6.62 7.02 -13.93
CA ALA A 83 -7.47 7.02 -12.76
C ALA A 83 -8.78 7.80 -13.01
N GLU A 84 -9.90 7.17 -12.75
CA GLU A 84 -11.25 7.72 -12.89
C GLU A 84 -11.85 8.09 -11.53
N PRO A 85 -12.70 9.13 -11.47
CA PRO A 85 -13.38 9.51 -10.22
C PRO A 85 -14.34 8.42 -9.74
N LYS A 86 -14.22 8.02 -8.46
CA LYS A 86 -15.12 7.07 -7.77
C LYS A 86 -15.60 7.68 -6.45
N GLY A 87 -16.65 8.47 -6.50
CA GLY A 87 -17.15 9.24 -5.34
C GLY A 87 -16.19 10.35 -4.93
N LYS A 88 -15.62 10.25 -3.70
CA LYS A 88 -14.62 11.21 -3.19
C LYS A 88 -13.17 10.78 -3.49
N LEU A 89 -13.00 9.63 -4.10
CA LEU A 89 -11.71 9.02 -4.41
C LEU A 89 -11.53 8.89 -5.92
N PHE A 90 -10.35 8.44 -6.31
CA PHE A 90 -10.02 8.03 -7.68
C PHE A 90 -9.68 6.55 -7.66
N SER A 91 -10.06 5.84 -8.72
CA SER A 91 -9.75 4.43 -8.93
C SER A 91 -9.04 4.24 -10.26
N THR A 92 -7.96 3.46 -10.25
CA THR A 92 -7.32 2.95 -11.47
C THR A 92 -7.12 1.45 -11.34
N PHE A 93 -6.86 0.79 -12.44
CA PHE A 93 -6.47 -0.61 -12.44
C PHE A 93 -5.33 -0.86 -13.43
N SER A 94 -4.51 -1.84 -13.08
CA SER A 94 -3.48 -2.38 -13.95
C SER A 94 -3.81 -3.83 -14.28
N GLU A 95 -3.80 -4.16 -15.58
CA GLU A 95 -3.89 -5.52 -16.09
C GLU A 95 -2.48 -6.01 -16.42
N VAL A 96 -2.10 -7.15 -15.86
CA VAL A 96 -0.78 -7.76 -16.10
C VAL A 96 -0.94 -9.23 -16.47
N GLU A 97 -0.12 -9.71 -17.39
CA GLU A 97 0.01 -11.14 -17.70
C GLU A 97 1.34 -11.65 -17.17
N VAL A 98 1.29 -12.69 -16.36
CA VAL A 98 2.44 -13.18 -15.60
C VAL A 98 2.53 -14.70 -15.70
N TRP A 99 3.74 -15.22 -16.00
CA TRP A 99 4.06 -16.62 -15.86
C TRP A 99 4.45 -16.97 -14.43
N PHE A 100 3.84 -18.01 -13.90
CA PHE A 100 4.15 -18.61 -12.60
C PHE A 100 4.68 -20.03 -12.77
N GLU A 101 5.75 -20.37 -12.07
CA GLU A 101 6.28 -21.73 -12.11
C GLU A 101 5.39 -22.72 -11.36
N THR A 102 4.80 -22.28 -10.25
CA THR A 102 3.99 -23.13 -9.36
C THR A 102 2.71 -22.43 -8.90
N LEU A 103 1.76 -23.23 -8.41
CA LEU A 103 0.55 -22.72 -7.75
C LEU A 103 0.88 -21.98 -6.43
N ASP A 104 1.95 -22.38 -5.75
CA ASP A 104 2.38 -21.73 -4.50
C ASP A 104 2.88 -20.30 -4.77
N GLU A 105 3.57 -20.08 -5.89
CA GLU A 105 4.01 -18.74 -6.30
C GLU A 105 2.83 -17.85 -6.68
N LEU A 106 1.86 -18.38 -7.42
CA LEU A 106 0.61 -17.67 -7.68
C LEU A 106 -0.12 -17.32 -6.38
N SER A 107 -0.22 -18.27 -5.44
CA SER A 107 -0.81 -18.02 -4.12
C SER A 107 -0.07 -16.92 -3.35
N LYS A 108 1.26 -16.96 -3.35
CA LYS A 108 2.08 -15.92 -2.73
C LYS A 108 1.83 -14.55 -3.36
N PHE A 109 1.80 -14.49 -4.69
CA PHE A 109 1.49 -13.27 -5.43
C PHE A 109 0.12 -12.69 -5.03
N ILE A 110 -0.91 -13.53 -4.91
CA ILE A 110 -2.26 -13.11 -4.49
C ILE A 110 -2.22 -12.44 -3.11
N PHE A 111 -1.46 -12.98 -2.14
CA PHE A 111 -1.34 -12.38 -0.80
C PHE A 111 -0.47 -11.12 -0.80
N ASP A 112 0.57 -11.04 -1.62
CA ASP A 112 1.51 -9.93 -1.63
C ASP A 112 0.97 -8.70 -2.37
N PHE A 113 0.14 -8.90 -3.40
CA PHE A 113 -0.40 -7.85 -4.28
C PHE A 113 -1.91 -7.67 -4.16
N THR A 114 -2.63 -8.57 -3.51
CA THR A 114 -4.10 -8.52 -3.29
C THR A 114 -4.90 -8.11 -4.54
N PRO A 115 -4.76 -8.83 -5.66
CA PRO A 115 -5.43 -8.50 -6.90
C PRO A 115 -6.95 -8.59 -6.78
N SER A 116 -7.68 -7.81 -7.60
CA SER A 116 -9.14 -7.86 -7.68
C SER A 116 -9.64 -9.02 -8.55
N SER A 117 -8.81 -9.52 -9.47
CA SER A 117 -9.11 -10.68 -10.32
C SER A 117 -7.88 -11.45 -10.71
N VAL A 118 -8.02 -12.77 -10.84
CA VAL A 118 -7.00 -13.69 -11.37
C VAL A 118 -7.69 -14.66 -12.32
N GLU A 119 -7.23 -14.69 -13.57
CA GLU A 119 -7.69 -15.60 -14.60
C GLU A 119 -6.50 -16.43 -15.12
N ILE A 120 -6.58 -17.75 -15.07
CA ILE A 120 -5.54 -18.62 -15.65
C ILE A 120 -5.82 -18.77 -17.16
N ILE A 121 -4.94 -18.22 -17.99
CA ILE A 121 -5.05 -18.26 -19.44
C ILE A 121 -4.52 -19.59 -19.98
N GLN A 122 -3.41 -20.04 -19.43
CA GLN A 122 -2.73 -21.28 -19.84
C GLN A 122 -2.17 -22.03 -18.61
N PRO A 123 -2.28 -23.37 -18.61
CA PRO A 123 -3.04 -24.22 -19.54
C PRO A 123 -4.55 -24.16 -19.28
N SER A 124 -5.36 -24.56 -20.25
CA SER A 124 -6.83 -24.69 -20.08
C SER A 124 -7.22 -25.75 -19.06
N GLU A 125 -6.37 -26.77 -18.87
CA GLU A 125 -6.55 -27.84 -17.89
C GLU A 125 -5.23 -28.17 -17.20
N LYS A 126 -5.29 -28.38 -15.88
CA LYS A 126 -4.13 -28.78 -15.07
C LYS A 126 -4.53 -29.80 -14.00
N LEU A 127 -3.89 -30.95 -14.03
CA LEU A 127 -4.14 -32.02 -13.07
C LEU A 127 -3.22 -31.89 -11.87
N PHE A 128 -3.80 -31.98 -10.68
CA PHE A 128 -3.08 -31.99 -9.41
C PHE A 128 -3.34 -33.27 -8.63
N LYS A 129 -2.33 -33.80 -7.98
CA LYS A 129 -2.51 -34.89 -7.03
C LYS A 129 -3.28 -34.40 -5.81
N ALA A 130 -4.26 -35.17 -5.31
CA ALA A 130 -5.06 -34.80 -4.15
C ALA A 130 -4.21 -34.41 -2.92
N ARG A 131 -3.10 -35.15 -2.67
CA ARG A 131 -2.16 -34.84 -1.59
C ARG A 131 -1.51 -33.45 -1.74
N PHE A 132 -1.16 -33.05 -2.97
CA PHE A 132 -0.62 -31.73 -3.26
C PHE A 132 -1.65 -30.64 -2.94
N LEU A 133 -2.90 -30.79 -3.44
CA LEU A 133 -3.97 -29.84 -3.16
C LEU A 133 -4.27 -29.71 -1.67
N SER A 134 -4.25 -30.83 -0.94
CA SER A 134 -4.44 -30.79 0.53
C SER A 134 -3.34 -29.98 1.22
N GLY A 135 -2.08 -30.16 0.82
CA GLY A 135 -0.96 -29.35 1.31
C GLY A 135 -1.16 -27.86 0.99
N PHE A 136 -1.42 -27.55 -0.28
CA PHE A 136 -1.68 -26.19 -0.74
C PHE A 136 -2.79 -25.50 0.05
N PHE A 137 -3.95 -26.15 0.24
CA PHE A 137 -5.05 -25.56 1.00
C PHE A 137 -4.70 -25.37 2.48
N ASN A 138 -3.93 -26.26 3.09
CA ASN A 138 -3.50 -26.09 4.48
C ASN A 138 -2.58 -24.87 4.61
N ASP A 139 -1.63 -24.67 3.69
CA ASP A 139 -0.75 -23.51 3.67
C ASP A 139 -1.53 -22.21 3.39
N PHE A 140 -2.51 -22.26 2.49
CA PHE A 140 -3.41 -21.16 2.22
C PHE A 140 -4.24 -20.78 3.47
N LEU A 141 -4.83 -21.75 4.15
CA LEU A 141 -5.57 -21.54 5.38
C LEU A 141 -4.69 -20.94 6.48
N LEU A 142 -3.43 -21.40 6.61
CA LEU A 142 -2.49 -20.83 7.57
C LEU A 142 -2.25 -19.34 7.30
N LYS A 143 -2.04 -18.96 6.04
CA LYS A 143 -1.89 -17.55 5.66
C LYS A 143 -3.15 -16.73 5.95
N MET A 144 -4.34 -17.29 5.67
CA MET A 144 -5.62 -16.63 5.99
C MET A 144 -5.80 -16.44 7.50
N HIS A 145 -5.41 -17.42 8.32
CA HIS A 145 -5.45 -17.28 9.78
C HIS A 145 -4.49 -16.20 10.28
N ASP A 146 -3.26 -16.15 9.75
CA ASP A 146 -2.30 -15.10 10.11
C ASP A 146 -2.81 -13.70 9.75
N LEU A 147 -3.39 -13.54 8.56
CA LEU A 147 -4.03 -12.28 8.16
C LEU A 147 -5.19 -11.90 9.09
N GLY A 148 -6.03 -12.87 9.44
CA GLY A 148 -7.14 -12.67 10.38
C GLY A 148 -6.68 -12.26 11.79
N LEU A 149 -5.57 -12.80 12.27
CA LEU A 149 -4.97 -12.41 13.55
C LEU A 149 -4.40 -10.99 13.49
N LYS A 150 -3.69 -10.63 12.43
CA LYS A 150 -3.18 -9.27 12.21
C LYS A 150 -4.30 -8.24 12.16
N LEU A 151 -5.39 -8.54 11.45
CA LEU A 151 -6.56 -7.66 11.38
C LEU A 151 -7.18 -7.44 12.77
N LYS A 152 -7.35 -8.51 13.55
CA LYS A 152 -7.88 -8.41 14.94
C LYS A 152 -6.98 -7.56 15.83
N ASP A 153 -5.66 -7.71 15.70
CA ASP A 153 -4.69 -6.92 16.47
C ASP A 153 -4.76 -5.43 16.09
N GLU A 154 -4.82 -5.10 14.79
CA GLU A 154 -4.97 -3.72 14.34
C GLU A 154 -6.31 -3.09 14.78
N VAL A 155 -7.40 -3.82 14.72
CA VAL A 155 -8.70 -3.37 15.25
C VAL A 155 -8.62 -3.10 16.76
N ALA A 156 -7.98 -3.99 17.52
CA ALA A 156 -7.80 -3.79 18.96
C ALA A 156 -6.92 -2.56 19.26
N LYS A 157 -5.84 -2.33 18.52
CA LYS A 157 -5.00 -1.14 18.65
C LYS A 157 -5.78 0.14 18.31
N SER A 158 -6.59 0.12 17.24
CA SER A 158 -7.44 1.26 16.85
C SER A 158 -8.42 1.61 17.97
N HIS A 159 -9.13 0.64 18.52
CA HIS A 159 -10.04 0.87 19.65
C HIS A 159 -9.34 1.41 20.90
N LEU A 160 -8.14 0.93 21.18
CA LEU A 160 -7.35 1.46 22.29
C LEU A 160 -6.94 2.91 22.07
N ALA A 161 -6.50 3.24 20.83
CA ALA A 161 -6.14 4.60 20.46
C ALA A 161 -7.34 5.55 20.55
N GLU A 162 -8.52 5.15 20.07
CA GLU A 162 -9.77 5.90 20.21
C GLU A 162 -10.12 6.19 21.68
N LYS A 163 -10.11 5.14 22.53
CA LYS A 163 -10.38 5.32 23.97
C LYS A 163 -9.37 6.25 24.64
N ASN A 164 -8.08 6.15 24.30
CA ASN A 164 -7.06 7.04 24.83
C ASN A 164 -7.27 8.49 24.34
N ALA A 165 -7.64 8.69 23.08
CA ALA A 165 -7.96 9.99 22.53
C ALA A 165 -9.17 10.60 23.26
N ASP A 166 -10.23 9.86 23.49
CA ASP A 166 -11.42 10.30 24.23
C ASP A 166 -11.05 10.76 25.65
N VAL A 167 -10.21 10.00 26.35
CA VAL A 167 -9.74 10.35 27.69
C VAL A 167 -8.93 11.64 27.67
N LEU A 168 -8.00 11.77 26.72
CA LEU A 168 -7.17 12.97 26.58
C LEU A 168 -8.02 14.20 26.24
N VAL A 169 -8.96 14.08 25.29
CA VAL A 169 -9.87 15.17 24.93
C VAL A 169 -10.75 15.57 26.11
N ARG A 170 -11.29 14.60 26.85
CA ARG A 170 -12.06 14.89 28.08
C ARG A 170 -11.25 15.66 29.09
N ASN A 171 -10.04 15.19 29.42
CA ASN A 171 -9.18 15.85 30.39
C ASN A 171 -8.80 17.26 29.92
N PHE A 172 -8.55 17.42 28.63
CA PHE A 172 -8.25 18.72 28.04
C PHE A 172 -9.46 19.66 28.09
N LEU A 173 -10.67 19.19 27.80
CA LEU A 173 -11.90 19.98 27.91
C LEU A 173 -12.16 20.40 29.39
N HIS A 174 -11.85 19.54 30.36
CA HIS A 174 -11.92 19.93 31.78
C HIS A 174 -11.03 21.12 32.08
N PHE A 175 -9.83 21.15 31.52
CA PHE A 175 -8.89 22.28 31.69
C PHE A 175 -9.36 23.54 30.92
N VAL A 176 -9.76 23.38 29.66
CA VAL A 176 -10.15 24.51 28.79
C VAL A 176 -11.46 25.15 29.26
N LEU A 177 -12.42 24.37 29.78
CA LEU A 177 -13.75 24.79 30.20
C LEU A 177 -13.84 25.09 31.72
N GLU A 178 -12.72 25.37 32.39
CA GLU A 178 -12.75 25.94 33.76
C GLU A 178 -13.53 27.25 33.81
N ALA A 179 -13.56 27.99 32.70
CA ALA A 179 -14.45 29.12 32.46
C ALA A 179 -15.28 28.87 31.18
N PRO A 180 -16.53 29.38 31.11
CA PRO A 180 -17.34 29.26 29.90
C PRO A 180 -16.66 29.88 28.67
N ARG A 181 -16.65 29.13 27.55
CA ARG A 181 -16.00 29.55 26.30
C ARG A 181 -16.87 29.23 25.08
N SER A 182 -16.69 30.02 24.03
CA SER A 182 -17.29 29.74 22.73
C SER A 182 -16.61 28.53 22.04
N GLY A 183 -17.31 27.89 21.09
CA GLY A 183 -16.72 26.82 20.27
C GLY A 183 -15.49 27.29 19.50
N GLU A 184 -15.50 28.54 19.00
CA GLU A 184 -14.35 29.14 18.30
C GLU A 184 -13.12 29.32 19.20
N ASP A 185 -13.32 29.75 20.47
CA ASP A 185 -12.21 29.86 21.42
C ASP A 185 -11.64 28.50 21.79
N VAL A 186 -12.51 27.49 21.99
CA VAL A 186 -12.08 26.12 22.22
C VAL A 186 -11.26 25.63 21.02
N ALA A 187 -11.71 25.87 19.77
CA ALA A 187 -11.01 25.50 18.56
C ALA A 187 -9.60 26.11 18.48
N LYS A 188 -9.49 27.40 18.80
CA LYS A 188 -8.19 28.11 18.84
C LYS A 188 -7.24 27.49 19.88
N ILE A 189 -7.74 27.18 21.07
CA ILE A 189 -6.94 26.59 22.15
C ILE A 189 -6.53 25.15 21.81
N MET A 190 -7.44 24.37 21.24
CA MET A 190 -7.16 22.98 20.82
C MET A 190 -6.28 22.88 19.57
N GLY A 191 -6.22 23.94 18.74
CA GLY A 191 -5.48 23.94 17.49
C GLY A 191 -6.09 23.03 16.40
N ILE A 192 -7.40 22.81 16.47
CA ILE A 192 -8.15 21.99 15.51
C ILE A 192 -9.21 22.85 14.77
N PRO A 193 -9.58 22.44 13.52
CA PRO A 193 -10.61 23.14 12.77
C PRO A 193 -11.94 23.24 13.54
N PRO A 194 -12.66 24.39 13.46
CA PRO A 194 -13.92 24.59 14.17
C PRO A 194 -14.96 23.49 13.95
N ASP A 195 -15.13 23.03 12.71
CA ASP A 195 -16.10 21.96 12.38
C ASP A 195 -15.84 20.66 13.16
N ASN A 196 -14.56 20.33 13.38
CA ASN A 196 -14.17 19.16 14.16
C ASN A 196 -14.42 19.37 15.65
N VAL A 197 -14.23 20.60 16.15
CA VAL A 197 -14.49 20.96 17.55
C VAL A 197 -15.99 20.89 17.85
N ASP A 198 -16.83 21.38 16.95
CA ASP A 198 -18.28 21.32 17.09
C ASP A 198 -18.79 19.87 17.19
N ALA A 199 -18.22 18.97 16.39
CA ALA A 199 -18.53 17.54 16.47
C ALA A 199 -18.11 16.95 17.84
N ILE A 200 -16.92 17.30 18.33
CA ILE A 200 -16.42 16.88 19.65
C ILE A 200 -17.33 17.43 20.77
N LEU A 201 -17.56 18.74 20.81
CA LEU A 201 -18.38 19.39 21.82
C LEU A 201 -19.80 18.79 21.85
N GLY A 202 -20.41 18.58 20.67
CA GLY A 202 -21.74 17.94 20.57
C GLY A 202 -21.76 16.51 21.13
N THR A 203 -20.66 15.76 20.98
CA THR A 203 -20.53 14.42 21.57
C THR A 203 -20.45 14.46 23.10
N PHE A 204 -19.65 15.37 23.66
CA PHE A 204 -19.50 15.52 25.12
C PHE A 204 -20.73 16.16 25.78
N GLU A 205 -21.46 17.02 25.07
CA GLU A 205 -22.74 17.55 25.51
C GLU A 205 -23.81 16.43 25.62
N LYS A 206 -23.94 15.60 24.57
CA LYS A 206 -24.82 14.41 24.59
C LYS A 206 -24.45 13.43 25.69
N ALA A 207 -23.18 13.29 26.00
CA ALA A 207 -22.70 12.45 27.10
C ALA A 207 -22.94 13.10 28.49
N GLY A 208 -23.45 14.34 28.54
CA GLY A 208 -23.76 15.06 29.77
C GLY A 208 -22.53 15.50 30.57
N ILE A 209 -21.38 15.64 29.91
CA ILE A 209 -20.11 16.07 30.53
C ILE A 209 -19.99 17.59 30.50
N ILE A 210 -20.46 18.22 29.43
CA ILE A 210 -20.51 19.66 29.25
C ILE A 210 -21.94 20.13 28.98
N GLU A 211 -22.21 21.42 29.13
CA GLU A 211 -23.48 22.08 28.80
C GLU A 211 -23.24 23.31 27.94
N ASN A 212 -24.19 23.59 27.04
CA ASN A 212 -24.17 24.77 26.20
C ASN A 212 -25.24 25.73 26.68
N THR A 213 -24.85 26.93 27.08
CA THR A 213 -25.77 28.01 27.47
C THR A 213 -25.48 29.22 26.61
N ALA A 214 -26.42 29.58 25.72
CA ALA A 214 -26.34 30.74 24.83
C ALA A 214 -25.04 30.79 23.97
N GLY A 215 -24.56 29.64 23.47
CA GLY A 215 -23.35 29.50 22.65
C GLY A 215 -22.04 29.43 23.43
N LEU A 216 -22.12 29.40 24.76
CA LEU A 216 -20.97 29.17 25.63
C LEU A 216 -21.02 27.80 26.24
N TYR A 217 -19.94 27.04 26.08
CA TYR A 217 -19.75 25.71 26.65
C TYR A 217 -19.10 25.80 28.03
N SER A 218 -19.61 25.05 28.98
CA SER A 218 -19.06 24.93 30.32
C SER A 218 -19.16 23.50 30.83
N LEU A 219 -18.37 23.14 31.84
CA LEU A 219 -18.48 21.86 32.52
C LEU A 219 -19.81 21.74 33.25
N LYS A 220 -20.52 20.63 33.06
CA LYS A 220 -21.73 20.36 33.83
C LYS A 220 -21.38 20.13 35.30
N LYS A 221 -21.89 20.98 36.18
CA LYS A 221 -21.74 20.80 37.64
C LYS A 221 -22.50 19.52 38.04
N LYS A 222 -21.81 18.62 38.73
CA LYS A 222 -22.44 17.44 39.36
C LYS A 222 -23.38 17.84 40.47
#